data_20a4408e72bc6f7d54b76e78312680af
#
_entry.id   20a4408e72bc6f7d54b76e78312680af
#
_cell.length_a   1.000
_cell.length_b   1.000
_cell.length_c   1.000
_cell.angle_alpha   90.00
_cell.angle_beta   90.00
_cell.angle_gamma   90.00
#
_symmetry.space_group_name_H-M   'P 1'
#
loop_
_entity.id
_entity.type
_entity.pdbx_description
1 polymer ?
#
loop_
_entity_poly.entity_id
_entity_poly.type
_entity_poly.pdbx_seq_one_letter_code
_entity_poly.pdbx_strand_id
1 'polypeptide(L)'
;MGGKNSVRANHIKILLIDDEVAYVNVLSNRLSKRNFYVAKAFSGTEAIQILRRQDFDIAVLDLKMEDMDGIEVLKILKKMDPQLAVIMLTGHGSAKAAREGIEYGALDYLTKPCELDELIAKIHDAYRKRDNV
;
A
#
# COMPACT_ATOMS: atom_id res chain seq x y z
N MET A 1 8.24 18.19 22.15
CA MET A 1 7.60 18.33 20.91
C MET A 1 8.31 17.69 19.79
N GLY A 2 9.40 18.26 19.37
CA GLY A 2 10.10 17.78 18.22
C GLY A 2 10.55 16.34 18.33
N GLY A 3 10.98 15.93 19.51
CA GLY A 3 11.44 14.57 19.70
C GLY A 3 10.36 13.53 19.45
N LYS A 4 9.17 13.81 19.92
CA LYS A 4 8.05 12.92 19.75
C LYS A 4 7.65 12.78 18.27
N ASN A 5 7.60 13.91 17.58
CA ASN A 5 7.28 13.91 16.16
C ASN A 5 8.39 13.26 15.34
N SER A 6 9.65 13.43 15.75
CA SER A 6 10.77 12.82 15.06
C SER A 6 10.69 11.30 15.10
N VAL A 7 10.31 10.73 16.26
CA VAL A 7 10.18 9.28 16.37
C VAL A 7 9.12 8.76 15.42
N ARG A 8 7.96 9.44 15.37
CA ARG A 8 6.90 9.04 14.46
C ARG A 8 7.29 9.25 13.00
N ALA A 9 7.99 10.34 12.71
CA ALA A 9 8.39 10.65 11.35
C ALA A 9 9.38 9.64 10.80
N ASN A 10 10.06 8.87 11.67
CA ASN A 10 10.98 7.84 11.22
C ASN A 10 10.28 6.57 10.77
N HIS A 11 9.00 6.44 11.07
CA HIS A 11 8.24 5.26 10.68
C HIS A 11 7.50 5.54 9.39
N ILE A 12 7.74 4.69 8.38
CA ILE A 12 6.96 4.74 7.15
C ILE A 12 5.56 4.26 7.47
N LYS A 13 4.57 5.03 7.05
CA LYS A 13 3.15 4.71 7.30
C LYS A 13 2.56 4.00 6.10
N ILE A 14 2.09 2.80 6.31
CA ILE A 14 1.59 1.91 5.27
C ILE A 14 0.10 1.64 5.46
N LEU A 15 -0.67 1.82 4.39
CA LEU A 15 -2.06 1.37 4.33
C LEU A 15 -2.08 0.06 3.55
N LEU A 16 -2.40 -1.03 4.23
CA LEU A 16 -2.41 -2.37 3.65
C LEU A 16 -3.85 -2.75 3.30
N ILE A 17 -4.12 -2.96 2.02
CA ILE A 17 -5.48 -3.12 1.49
C ILE A 17 -5.62 -4.47 0.81
N ASP A 18 -6.41 -5.37 1.41
CA ASP A 18 -6.60 -6.71 0.89
C ASP A 18 -7.77 -7.34 1.65
N ASP A 19 -8.65 -8.05 0.96
CA ASP A 19 -9.83 -8.62 1.61
C ASP A 19 -9.58 -10.00 2.24
N GLU A 20 -8.38 -10.55 2.10
CA GLU A 20 -7.99 -11.78 2.80
C GLU A 20 -7.54 -11.44 4.21
N VAL A 21 -8.47 -11.52 5.14
CA VAL A 21 -8.27 -11.06 6.53
C VAL A 21 -7.04 -11.71 7.18
N ALA A 22 -6.91 -13.04 7.05
CA ALA A 22 -5.79 -13.75 7.65
C ALA A 22 -4.46 -13.29 7.09
N TYR A 23 -4.38 -13.10 5.77
CA TYR A 23 -3.17 -12.63 5.11
C TYR A 23 -2.78 -11.23 5.60
N VAL A 24 -3.76 -10.34 5.65
CA VAL A 24 -3.53 -8.95 6.11
C VAL A 24 -3.00 -8.94 7.54
N ASN A 25 -3.61 -9.73 8.41
CA ASN A 25 -3.19 -9.74 9.82
C ASN A 25 -1.77 -10.28 9.99
N VAL A 26 -1.42 -11.32 9.26
CA VAL A 26 -0.05 -11.87 9.33
C VAL A 26 0.95 -10.87 8.76
N LEU A 27 0.67 -10.31 7.60
CA LEU A 27 1.58 -9.36 6.94
C LEU A 27 1.73 -8.09 7.77
N SER A 28 0.63 -7.57 8.30
CA SER A 28 0.65 -6.38 9.14
C SER A 28 1.55 -6.59 10.36
N ASN A 29 1.42 -7.76 11.00
CA ASN A 29 2.24 -8.10 12.16
C ASN A 29 3.73 -8.11 11.80
N ARG A 30 4.07 -8.73 10.68
CA ARG A 30 5.46 -8.82 10.24
C ARG A 30 6.05 -7.47 9.90
N LEU A 31 5.28 -6.63 9.23
CA LEU A 31 5.73 -5.28 8.88
C LEU A 31 5.88 -4.42 10.13
N SER A 32 4.96 -4.55 11.08
CA SER A 32 5.05 -3.79 12.33
C SER A 32 6.33 -4.10 13.09
N LYS A 33 6.77 -5.35 13.05
CA LYS A 33 8.02 -5.75 13.70
C LYS A 33 9.27 -5.20 13.01
N ARG A 34 9.11 -4.69 11.80
CA ARG A 34 10.20 -4.07 11.04
C ARG A 34 10.11 -2.55 11.06
N ASN A 35 9.44 -2.00 12.08
CA ASN A 35 9.35 -0.57 12.34
C ASN A 35 8.49 0.22 11.34
N PHE A 36 7.53 -0.45 10.71
CA PHE A 36 6.52 0.24 9.91
C PHE A 36 5.27 0.47 10.76
N TYR A 37 4.61 1.59 10.51
CA TYR A 37 3.27 1.81 11.05
C TYR A 37 2.29 1.29 10.01
N VAL A 38 1.42 0.36 10.38
CA VAL A 38 0.52 -0.28 9.41
C VAL A 38 -0.92 -0.11 9.85
N ALA A 39 -1.75 0.42 8.95
CA ALA A 39 -3.19 0.39 9.10
C ALA A 39 -3.75 -0.61 8.10
N LYS A 40 -4.78 -1.33 8.50
CA LYS A 40 -5.36 -2.41 7.72
C LYS A 40 -6.71 -1.99 7.15
N ALA A 41 -6.92 -2.26 5.88
CA ALA A 41 -8.20 -2.08 5.23
C ALA A 41 -8.55 -3.38 4.53
N PHE A 42 -9.75 -3.89 4.80
CA PHE A 42 -10.18 -5.18 4.28
C PHE A 42 -11.08 -5.05 3.07
N SER A 43 -11.21 -3.84 2.55
CA SER A 43 -12.00 -3.56 1.35
C SER A 43 -11.55 -2.23 0.76
N GLY A 44 -11.92 -1.99 -0.48
CA GLY A 44 -11.64 -0.70 -1.12
C GLY A 44 -12.37 0.44 -0.43
N THR A 45 -13.62 0.21 -0.06
CA THR A 45 -14.41 1.21 0.65
C THR A 45 -13.76 1.60 1.96
N GLU A 46 -13.29 0.61 2.72
CA GLU A 46 -12.63 0.85 4.00
C GLU A 46 -11.33 1.63 3.81
N ALA A 47 -10.56 1.29 2.77
CA ALA A 47 -9.32 2.00 2.48
C ALA A 47 -9.57 3.48 2.22
N ILE A 48 -10.61 3.79 1.45
CA ILE A 48 -10.98 5.17 1.15
C ILE A 48 -11.35 5.91 2.43
N GLN A 49 -12.13 5.27 3.30
CA GLN A 49 -12.54 5.88 4.55
C GLN A 49 -11.35 6.17 5.47
N ILE A 50 -10.40 5.23 5.51
CA ILE A 50 -9.20 5.40 6.35
C ILE A 50 -8.35 6.54 5.81
N LEU A 51 -8.16 6.60 4.48
CA LEU A 51 -7.34 7.66 3.88
C LEU A 51 -7.94 9.05 4.08
N ARG A 52 -9.26 9.14 4.23
CA ARG A 52 -9.91 10.42 4.54
C ARG A 52 -9.53 10.94 5.91
N ARG A 53 -9.17 10.04 6.83
CA ARG A 53 -8.93 10.41 8.23
C ARG A 53 -7.47 10.54 8.59
N GLN A 54 -6.57 9.92 7.85
CA GLN A 54 -5.16 10.03 8.15
C GLN A 54 -4.34 9.82 6.88
N ASP A 55 -3.11 10.33 6.92
CA ASP A 55 -2.19 10.26 5.79
C ASP A 55 -1.34 9.02 5.86
N PHE A 56 -0.90 8.55 4.70
CA PHE A 56 0.01 7.41 4.57
C PHE A 56 1.09 7.75 3.55
N ASP A 57 2.23 7.09 3.69
CA ASP A 57 3.32 7.22 2.74
C ASP A 57 3.15 6.24 1.58
N ILE A 58 2.74 5.03 1.93
CA ILE A 58 2.67 3.90 1.00
C ILE A 58 1.31 3.23 1.14
N ALA A 59 0.72 2.81 0.04
CA ALA A 59 -0.40 1.88 0.06
C ALA A 59 0.04 0.60 -0.63
N VAL A 60 -0.24 -0.55 -0.01
CA VAL A 60 -0.03 -1.86 -0.61
C VAL A 60 -1.43 -2.38 -0.95
N LEU A 61 -1.72 -2.53 -2.22
CA LEU A 61 -3.07 -2.75 -2.72
C LEU A 61 -3.17 -4.06 -3.48
N ASP A 62 -4.02 -4.96 -2.99
CA ASP A 62 -4.39 -6.15 -3.75
C ASP A 62 -5.36 -5.74 -4.86
N LEU A 63 -5.08 -6.16 -6.09
CA LEU A 63 -5.91 -5.80 -7.22
C LEU A 63 -7.21 -6.60 -7.28
N LYS A 64 -7.27 -7.71 -6.56
CA LYS A 64 -8.43 -8.61 -6.65
C LYS A 64 -9.21 -8.60 -5.35
N MET A 65 -10.20 -7.73 -5.26
CA MET A 65 -11.07 -7.64 -4.09
C MET A 65 -12.53 -7.75 -4.52
N GLU A 66 -13.38 -8.15 -3.59
CA GLU A 66 -14.78 -8.41 -3.92
C GLU A 66 -15.63 -7.17 -4.03
N ASP A 67 -15.37 -6.16 -3.21
CA ASP A 67 -16.23 -4.98 -3.17
C ASP A 67 -15.97 -3.98 -4.30
N MET A 68 -14.72 -3.86 -4.73
CA MET A 68 -14.34 -2.93 -5.79
C MET A 68 -13.18 -3.50 -6.60
N ASP A 69 -13.16 -3.16 -7.89
CA ASP A 69 -12.00 -3.45 -8.73
C ASP A 69 -10.79 -2.69 -8.19
N GLY A 70 -9.67 -3.38 -8.04
CA GLY A 70 -8.44 -2.78 -7.51
C GLY A 70 -7.96 -1.58 -8.31
N ILE A 71 -8.13 -1.59 -9.64
CA ILE A 71 -7.76 -0.43 -10.46
C ILE A 71 -8.63 0.77 -10.12
N GLU A 72 -9.91 0.56 -9.87
CA GLU A 72 -10.79 1.65 -9.44
C GLU A 72 -10.38 2.22 -8.09
N VAL A 73 -10.01 1.34 -7.17
CA VAL A 73 -9.50 1.79 -5.86
C VAL A 73 -8.24 2.63 -6.06
N LEU A 74 -7.32 2.15 -6.88
CA LEU A 74 -6.08 2.87 -7.19
C LEU A 74 -6.37 4.28 -7.70
N LYS A 75 -7.28 4.40 -8.66
CA LYS A 75 -7.64 5.70 -9.22
C LYS A 75 -8.15 6.66 -8.15
N ILE A 76 -9.01 6.16 -7.27
CA ILE A 76 -9.59 6.98 -6.22
C ILE A 76 -8.52 7.42 -5.22
N LEU A 77 -7.68 6.48 -4.78
CA LEU A 77 -6.63 6.80 -3.81
C LEU A 77 -5.66 7.84 -4.38
N LYS A 78 -5.28 7.71 -5.64
CA LYS A 78 -4.36 8.66 -6.27
C LYS A 78 -5.00 10.03 -6.47
N LYS A 79 -6.30 10.09 -6.66
CA LYS A 79 -7.02 11.36 -6.70
C LYS A 79 -7.05 12.03 -5.34
N MET A 80 -7.26 11.24 -4.28
CA MET A 80 -7.32 11.77 -2.93
C MET A 80 -5.96 12.27 -2.46
N ASP A 81 -4.91 11.54 -2.81
CA ASP A 81 -3.55 11.90 -2.40
C ASP A 81 -2.57 11.55 -3.53
N PRO A 82 -2.25 12.51 -4.40
CA PRO A 82 -1.32 12.26 -5.51
C PRO A 82 0.09 11.88 -5.06
N GLN A 83 0.46 12.19 -3.81
CA GLN A 83 1.78 11.86 -3.28
C GLN A 83 1.86 10.43 -2.73
N LEU A 84 0.71 9.78 -2.55
CA LEU A 84 0.69 8.41 -2.03
C LEU A 84 1.35 7.47 -3.02
N ALA A 85 2.36 6.72 -2.57
CA ALA A 85 3.01 5.73 -3.42
C ALA A 85 2.25 4.41 -3.30
N VAL A 86 1.77 3.87 -4.40
CA VAL A 86 0.99 2.64 -4.39
C VAL A 86 1.80 1.50 -4.99
N ILE A 87 1.94 0.42 -4.23
CA ILE A 87 2.51 -0.85 -4.68
C ILE A 87 1.36 -1.85 -4.82
N MET A 88 1.21 -2.44 -5.98
CA MET A 88 0.13 -3.40 -6.22
C MET A 88 0.60 -4.81 -5.93
N LEU A 89 -0.28 -5.61 -5.37
CA LEU A 89 -0.07 -7.05 -5.27
C LEU A 89 -1.01 -7.71 -6.28
N THR A 90 -0.46 -8.59 -7.12
CA THR A 90 -1.21 -9.21 -8.20
C THR A 90 -1.12 -10.72 -8.11
N GLY A 91 -2.14 -11.43 -8.57
CA GLY A 91 -2.08 -12.87 -8.70
C GLY A 91 -1.42 -13.29 -10.01
N HIS A 92 -1.31 -14.59 -10.21
CA HIS A 92 -0.77 -15.13 -11.45
C HIS A 92 -1.60 -14.70 -12.65
N GLY A 93 -0.94 -14.39 -13.75
CA GLY A 93 -1.64 -14.05 -14.98
C GLY A 93 -2.18 -12.64 -15.05
N SER A 94 -1.81 -11.79 -14.10
CA SER A 94 -2.33 -10.42 -14.01
C SER A 94 -1.38 -9.37 -14.60
N ALA A 95 -0.53 -9.77 -15.55
CA ALA A 95 0.42 -8.83 -16.15
C ALA A 95 -0.25 -7.62 -16.78
N LYS A 96 -1.40 -7.86 -17.44
CA LYS A 96 -2.16 -6.76 -18.04
C LYS A 96 -2.67 -5.78 -16.99
N ALA A 97 -3.22 -6.29 -15.90
CA ALA A 97 -3.73 -5.45 -14.82
C ALA A 97 -2.59 -4.67 -14.16
N ALA A 98 -1.43 -5.31 -14.00
CA ALA A 98 -0.26 -4.63 -13.43
C ALA A 98 0.17 -3.47 -14.31
N ARG A 99 0.24 -3.68 -15.63
CA ARG A 99 0.60 -2.60 -16.56
C ARG A 99 -0.40 -1.47 -16.53
N GLU A 100 -1.68 -1.82 -16.48
CA GLU A 100 -2.75 -0.83 -16.40
C GLU A 100 -2.61 0.00 -15.12
N GLY A 101 -2.33 -0.66 -14.00
CA GLY A 101 -2.14 0.03 -12.73
C GLY A 101 -0.98 1.02 -12.76
N ILE A 102 0.12 0.65 -13.41
CA ILE A 102 1.24 1.57 -13.57
C ILE A 102 0.81 2.81 -14.36
N GLU A 103 0.00 2.62 -15.39
CA GLU A 103 -0.52 3.75 -16.18
C GLU A 103 -1.39 4.69 -15.35
N TYR A 104 -2.11 4.14 -14.38
CA TYR A 104 -2.97 4.95 -13.50
C TYR A 104 -2.26 5.45 -12.25
N GLY A 105 -0.95 5.27 -12.17
CA GLY A 105 -0.16 5.93 -11.16
C GLY A 105 0.40 5.05 -10.05
N ALA A 106 0.23 3.73 -10.13
CA ALA A 106 0.92 2.86 -9.20
C ALA A 106 2.42 2.92 -9.49
N LEU A 107 3.22 2.84 -8.43
CA LEU A 107 4.66 2.98 -8.57
C LEU A 107 5.33 1.67 -8.97
N ASP A 108 4.79 0.56 -8.47
CA ASP A 108 5.39 -0.76 -8.73
C ASP A 108 4.37 -1.84 -8.42
N TYR A 109 4.75 -3.09 -8.69
CA TYR A 109 3.90 -4.23 -8.36
C TYR A 109 4.74 -5.44 -7.99
N LEU A 110 4.11 -6.38 -7.28
CA LEU A 110 4.67 -7.68 -6.94
C LEU A 110 3.62 -8.75 -7.18
N THR A 111 4.07 -9.94 -7.56
CA THR A 111 3.18 -11.08 -7.76
C THR A 111 3.03 -11.86 -6.46
N LYS A 112 1.81 -12.19 -6.08
CA LYS A 112 1.56 -13.04 -4.91
C LYS A 112 1.77 -14.51 -5.28
N PRO A 113 2.34 -15.32 -4.40
CA PRO A 113 2.91 -14.95 -3.11
C PRO A 113 4.27 -14.28 -3.28
N CYS A 114 4.56 -13.29 -2.45
CA CYS A 114 5.86 -12.61 -2.50
C CYS A 114 6.58 -12.79 -1.17
N GLU A 115 7.90 -12.72 -1.22
CA GLU A 115 8.73 -12.79 -0.02
C GLU A 115 8.62 -11.47 0.74
N LEU A 116 8.65 -11.55 2.07
CA LEU A 116 8.57 -10.36 2.89
C LEU A 116 9.70 -9.37 2.58
N ASP A 117 10.92 -9.88 2.44
CA ASP A 117 12.06 -9.02 2.17
C ASP A 117 11.94 -8.31 0.82
N GLU A 118 11.34 -8.97 -0.15
CA GLU A 118 11.08 -8.38 -1.47
C GLU A 118 10.08 -7.23 -1.34
N LEU A 119 9.02 -7.42 -0.59
CA LEU A 119 8.04 -6.38 -0.36
C LEU A 119 8.65 -5.20 0.38
N ILE A 120 9.45 -5.48 1.42
CA ILE A 120 10.09 -4.43 2.19
C ILE A 120 11.03 -3.60 1.32
N ALA A 121 11.80 -4.26 0.44
CA ALA A 121 12.68 -3.55 -0.48
C ALA A 121 11.89 -2.62 -1.40
N LYS A 122 10.75 -3.07 -1.90
CA LYS A 122 9.88 -2.24 -2.74
C LYS A 122 9.30 -1.07 -1.96
N ILE A 123 8.95 -1.29 -0.70
CA ILE A 123 8.42 -0.22 0.14
C ILE A 123 9.47 0.87 0.36
N HIS A 124 10.70 0.49 0.68
CA HIS A 124 11.77 1.48 0.87
C HIS A 124 12.06 2.23 -0.42
N ASP A 125 12.08 1.53 -1.55
CA ASP A 125 12.32 2.15 -2.84
C ASP A 125 11.21 3.14 -3.19
N ALA A 126 9.97 2.75 -2.97
CA ALA A 126 8.81 3.61 -3.22
C ALA A 126 8.83 4.84 -2.33
N TYR A 127 9.21 4.67 -1.07
CA TYR A 127 9.28 5.78 -0.14
C TYR A 127 10.31 6.81 -0.59
N ARG A 128 11.47 6.36 -1.03
CA ARG A 128 12.52 7.26 -1.53
C ARG A 128 12.09 8.00 -2.79
N LYS A 129 11.42 7.30 -3.70
CA LYS A 129 10.95 7.92 -4.95
C LYS A 129 9.87 8.93 -4.70
N ARG A 130 8.98 8.65 -3.73
CA ARG A 130 7.93 9.56 -3.34
C ARG A 130 8.51 10.88 -2.82
N ASP A 131 9.55 10.79 -2.02
CA ASP A 131 10.18 11.96 -1.41
C ASP A 131 10.90 12.84 -2.43
N ASN A 132 11.28 12.28 -3.57
CA ASN A 132 12.05 12.99 -4.58
C ASN A 132 11.20 13.62 -5.68
N VAL A 133 9.89 13.55 -5.54
CA VAL A 133 8.97 14.13 -6.52
C VAL A 133 8.72 15.60 -6.29
#